data_dcff44d839f806d3c25000a9fddaa6ae
#
_entry.id   dcff44d839f806d3c25000a9fddaa6ae
#
_cell.length_a   1.000
_cell.length_b   1.000
_cell.length_c   1.000
_cell.angle_alpha   90.00
_cell.angle_beta   90.00
_cell.angle_gamma   90.00
#
_symmetry.space_group_name_H-M   'P 1'
#
loop_
_entity.id
_entity.type
_entity.pdbx_description
1 polymer ?
#
loop_
_entity_poly.entity_id
_entity_poly.type
_entity_poly.pdbx_seq_one_letter_code
_entity_poly.pdbx_strand_id
1 'polypeptide(L)'
;MVVGTQARAQDRYDVVIHGGRVVDPETSLEAVRDVGIRGNQIVAISERALTGTRVIEASGLVVAPGFIDLHQHDQTAAGYRLKAMDGVTTALELEIGAPDVRKFLDQRRNTALINYGTSASQPWARAAILGQREVEGAIVPPSGPATNGPASREQIQRIEQRLRDELNAGGLGVGMGIQYTPAASRLEIIEMFRVAAERAVPVFVHGRGDRIESVGEVIAAAAVTGAPLHIVHINSSCLGDAPECLRMIAGARGRGLDVTTEAYPYTAGMTQINSALFNPGWEEKLGIDYSDLMIPTTGERLTRKRFDELHASSEPQPILVFNNTQAVVDQVIADPLTMIASDGLAAHPRNAGTFGRVFAQYVRERHSITLIDAVRKMSYMPALRLERSTPQARKKGRLQVGADADLVIFDPDTFRDQSTFEKPSVPSIGVRFLLVQGTLVIDGGTLVSGVAPGQALVGAPIQ
;
A
#
# COMPACT_ATOMS: atom_id res chain seq x y z
N MET A 1 -63.10 -1.34 -19.82
CA MET A 1 -61.84 -2.02 -19.54
C MET A 1 -60.84 -0.98 -19.02
N VAL A 2 -60.62 -0.94 -17.71
CA VAL A 2 -59.61 -0.06 -17.10
C VAL A 2 -58.32 -0.87 -17.11
N VAL A 3 -57.37 -0.46 -17.97
CA VAL A 3 -56.00 -1.01 -17.97
C VAL A 3 -55.29 -0.38 -16.80
N GLY A 4 -55.21 -1.12 -15.71
CA GLY A 4 -54.39 -0.75 -14.57
C GLY A 4 -52.92 -0.87 -14.95
N THR A 5 -52.25 0.24 -15.10
CA THR A 5 -50.76 0.33 -15.10
C THR A 5 -50.27 -0.14 -13.72
N GLN A 6 -49.86 -1.41 -13.63
CA GLN A 6 -49.04 -1.83 -12.51
C GLN A 6 -47.73 -0.99 -12.53
N ALA A 7 -47.62 -0.03 -11.63
CA ALA A 7 -46.35 0.59 -11.32
C ALA A 7 -45.39 -0.54 -10.90
N ARG A 8 -44.37 -0.82 -11.71
CA ARG A 8 -43.25 -1.68 -11.27
C ARG A 8 -42.79 -1.15 -9.93
N ALA A 9 -42.73 -2.01 -8.93
CA ALA A 9 -42.13 -1.70 -7.66
C ALA A 9 -40.74 -1.14 -7.97
N GLN A 10 -40.54 0.13 -7.64
CA GLN A 10 -39.24 0.81 -7.88
C GLN A 10 -38.21 0.03 -7.07
N ASP A 11 -37.19 -0.52 -7.74
CA ASP A 11 -36.14 -1.32 -7.09
C ASP A 11 -35.53 -0.52 -5.93
N ARG A 12 -35.83 -0.95 -4.71
CA ARG A 12 -35.34 -0.31 -3.50
C ARG A 12 -33.91 -0.80 -3.22
N TYR A 13 -32.93 0.11 -3.17
CA TYR A 13 -31.55 -0.19 -2.84
C TYR A 13 -31.36 -0.25 -1.31
N ASP A 14 -30.33 -0.97 -0.85
CA ASP A 14 -30.00 -0.99 0.58
C ASP A 14 -29.43 0.37 1.00
N VAL A 15 -28.52 0.90 0.18
CA VAL A 15 -27.93 2.24 0.33
C VAL A 15 -28.04 2.98 -1.00
N VAL A 16 -28.39 4.25 -0.96
CA VAL A 16 -28.29 5.20 -2.08
C VAL A 16 -27.35 6.33 -1.65
N ILE A 17 -26.36 6.61 -2.46
CA ILE A 17 -25.55 7.83 -2.35
C ILE A 17 -26.15 8.81 -3.33
N HIS A 18 -26.74 9.90 -2.81
CA HIS A 18 -27.53 10.85 -3.58
C HIS A 18 -26.73 12.11 -3.95
N GLY A 19 -26.76 12.48 -5.23
CA GLY A 19 -26.31 13.79 -5.71
C GLY A 19 -24.80 14.05 -5.60
N GLY A 20 -23.98 13.02 -5.45
CA GLY A 20 -22.53 13.16 -5.31
C GLY A 20 -21.80 13.34 -6.65
N ARG A 21 -20.66 14.04 -6.62
CA ARG A 21 -19.71 14.10 -7.75
C ARG A 21 -18.98 12.75 -7.85
N VAL A 22 -19.54 11.86 -8.66
CA VAL A 22 -18.98 10.52 -8.91
C VAL A 22 -17.75 10.63 -9.78
N VAL A 23 -16.64 10.01 -9.32
CA VAL A 23 -15.37 9.93 -10.03
C VAL A 23 -15.01 8.46 -10.24
N ASP A 24 -15.03 7.99 -11.50
CA ASP A 24 -14.52 6.68 -11.87
C ASP A 24 -13.23 6.81 -12.70
N PRO A 25 -12.06 6.43 -12.15
CA PRO A 25 -10.79 6.65 -12.82
C PRO A 25 -10.55 5.74 -14.02
N GLU A 26 -11.26 4.62 -14.17
CA GLU A 26 -11.12 3.71 -15.32
C GLU A 26 -11.80 4.28 -16.56
N THR A 27 -13.06 4.71 -16.44
CA THR A 27 -13.85 5.25 -17.55
C THR A 27 -13.65 6.75 -17.75
N SER A 28 -12.94 7.41 -16.84
CA SER A 28 -12.80 8.87 -16.77
C SER A 28 -14.13 9.58 -16.55
N LEU A 29 -15.11 8.92 -15.92
CA LEU A 29 -16.36 9.55 -15.53
C LEU A 29 -16.12 10.53 -14.37
N GLU A 30 -16.58 11.75 -14.54
CA GLU A 30 -16.65 12.75 -13.50
C GLU A 30 -17.95 13.55 -13.67
N ALA A 31 -18.98 13.18 -12.91
CA ALA A 31 -20.31 13.77 -13.04
C ALA A 31 -21.14 13.59 -11.76
N VAL A 32 -22.14 14.47 -11.59
CA VAL A 32 -23.12 14.31 -10.50
C VAL A 32 -24.05 13.15 -10.82
N ARG A 33 -24.09 12.15 -9.93
CA ARG A 33 -24.90 10.92 -10.08
C ARG A 33 -25.40 10.44 -8.73
N ASP A 34 -26.44 9.62 -8.79
CA ASP A 34 -26.83 8.74 -7.70
C ASP A 34 -26.17 7.37 -7.87
N VAL A 35 -25.74 6.77 -6.77
CA VAL A 35 -25.17 5.43 -6.73
C VAL A 35 -26.04 4.52 -5.87
N GLY A 36 -26.56 3.44 -6.46
CA GLY A 36 -27.40 2.43 -5.77
C GLY A 36 -26.58 1.20 -5.42
N ILE A 37 -26.62 0.81 -4.16
CA ILE A 37 -25.87 -0.32 -3.59
C ILE A 37 -26.85 -1.37 -3.08
N ARG A 38 -26.55 -2.65 -3.36
CA ARG A 38 -27.27 -3.81 -2.83
C ARG A 38 -26.27 -4.85 -2.32
N GLY A 39 -26.37 -5.19 -1.04
CA GLY A 39 -25.37 -6.03 -0.38
C GLY A 39 -23.99 -5.37 -0.45
N ASN A 40 -23.05 -6.07 -1.01
CA ASN A 40 -21.65 -5.60 -1.13
C ASN A 40 -21.30 -5.04 -2.52
N GLN A 41 -22.28 -4.79 -3.40
CA GLN A 41 -22.01 -4.38 -4.78
C GLN A 41 -22.72 -3.09 -5.17
N ILE A 42 -22.09 -2.32 -6.06
CA ILE A 42 -22.71 -1.24 -6.80
C ILE A 42 -23.59 -1.85 -7.88
N VAL A 43 -24.89 -1.56 -7.87
CA VAL A 43 -25.86 -2.13 -8.81
C VAL A 43 -26.51 -1.09 -9.71
N ALA A 44 -26.33 0.21 -9.42
CA ALA A 44 -26.81 1.30 -10.27
C ALA A 44 -25.92 2.54 -10.15
N ILE A 45 -25.76 3.25 -11.26
CA ILE A 45 -25.23 4.63 -11.33
C ILE A 45 -26.21 5.39 -12.25
N SER A 46 -26.83 6.45 -11.73
CA SER A 46 -27.98 7.08 -12.38
C SER A 46 -27.92 8.59 -12.40
N GLU A 47 -28.40 9.18 -13.48
CA GLU A 47 -28.71 10.62 -13.57
C GLU A 47 -30.01 10.98 -12.86
N ARG A 48 -30.89 9.99 -12.66
CA ARG A 48 -32.17 10.14 -12.00
C ARG A 48 -32.07 9.73 -10.55
N ALA A 49 -32.81 10.40 -9.69
CA ALA A 49 -32.88 10.07 -8.29
C ALA A 49 -33.26 8.60 -8.06
N LEU A 50 -32.48 7.92 -7.21
CA LEU A 50 -32.70 6.55 -6.76
C LEU A 50 -33.38 6.57 -5.39
N THR A 51 -34.03 5.45 -5.02
CA THR A 51 -34.66 5.29 -3.69
C THR A 51 -34.06 4.10 -2.96
N GLY A 52 -33.78 4.28 -1.68
CA GLY A 52 -33.13 3.25 -0.85
C GLY A 52 -33.64 3.21 0.57
N THR A 53 -33.19 2.21 1.31
CA THR A 53 -33.47 2.07 2.74
C THR A 53 -32.68 3.11 3.54
N ARG A 54 -31.41 3.28 3.21
CA ARG A 54 -30.53 4.34 3.71
C ARG A 54 -30.18 5.28 2.55
N VAL A 55 -30.38 6.58 2.73
CA VAL A 55 -29.92 7.61 1.79
C VAL A 55 -28.79 8.38 2.43
N ILE A 56 -27.67 8.53 1.69
CA ILE A 56 -26.51 9.34 2.05
C ILE A 56 -26.52 10.56 1.15
N GLU A 57 -26.75 11.74 1.73
CA GLU A 57 -26.67 13.00 1.00
C GLU A 57 -25.22 13.34 0.70
N ALA A 58 -24.86 13.34 -0.58
CA ALA A 58 -23.49 13.59 -1.03
C ALA A 58 -23.36 14.84 -1.92
N SER A 59 -24.37 15.73 -1.91
CA SER A 59 -24.32 16.98 -2.64
C SER A 59 -23.10 17.82 -2.24
N GLY A 60 -22.28 18.23 -3.21
CA GLY A 60 -21.01 18.93 -2.97
C GLY A 60 -19.84 18.03 -2.57
N LEU A 61 -20.06 16.74 -2.32
CA LEU A 61 -19.01 15.78 -1.98
C LEU A 61 -18.54 15.01 -3.21
N VAL A 62 -17.29 14.53 -3.16
CA VAL A 62 -16.73 13.59 -4.11
C VAL A 62 -17.06 12.17 -3.67
N VAL A 63 -17.53 11.35 -4.60
CA VAL A 63 -17.77 9.91 -4.44
C VAL A 63 -16.78 9.18 -5.34
N ALA A 64 -15.86 8.44 -4.73
CA ALA A 64 -14.78 7.74 -5.44
C ALA A 64 -14.67 6.28 -4.97
N PRO A 65 -14.00 5.40 -5.76
CA PRO A 65 -13.57 4.11 -5.22
C PRO A 65 -12.73 4.32 -3.99
N GLY A 66 -12.91 3.49 -2.97
CA GLY A 66 -12.06 3.50 -1.77
C GLY A 66 -10.60 3.26 -2.13
N PHE A 67 -9.71 3.94 -1.42
CA PHE A 67 -8.28 3.87 -1.72
C PHE A 67 -7.70 2.51 -1.35
N ILE A 68 -6.68 2.09 -2.10
CA ILE A 68 -5.96 0.82 -1.94
C ILE A 68 -4.52 1.15 -1.61
N ASP A 69 -4.10 0.84 -0.40
CA ASP A 69 -2.73 0.99 0.07
C ASP A 69 -1.97 -0.32 -0.12
N LEU A 70 -1.05 -0.37 -1.08
CA LEU A 70 -0.25 -1.57 -1.37
C LEU A 70 0.84 -1.81 -0.33
N HIS A 71 1.14 -0.80 0.51
CA HIS A 71 2.32 -0.78 1.35
C HIS A 71 1.99 -0.27 2.74
N GLN A 72 1.51 -1.17 3.60
CA GLN A 72 1.07 -0.85 4.96
C GLN A 72 1.61 -1.89 5.95
N HIS A 73 2.54 -1.48 6.80
CA HIS A 73 3.12 -2.35 7.83
C HIS A 73 2.30 -2.39 9.13
N ASP A 74 1.64 -1.27 9.49
CA ASP A 74 0.77 -1.23 10.67
C ASP A 74 -0.59 -1.89 10.39
N GLN A 75 -0.60 -3.22 10.41
CA GLN A 75 -1.78 -4.05 10.18
C GLN A 75 -2.56 -4.33 11.48
N THR A 76 -2.56 -3.36 12.41
CA THR A 76 -3.31 -3.42 13.68
C THR A 76 -4.70 -2.82 13.55
N ALA A 77 -5.57 -3.07 14.55
CA ALA A 77 -6.88 -2.42 14.61
C ALA A 77 -6.78 -0.88 14.69
N ALA A 78 -5.75 -0.34 15.33
CA ALA A 78 -5.48 1.09 15.38
C ALA A 78 -5.04 1.62 14.02
N GLY A 79 -4.12 0.94 13.33
CA GLY A 79 -3.68 1.27 11.98
C GLY A 79 -4.85 1.29 10.99
N TYR A 80 -5.73 0.29 11.03
CA TYR A 80 -6.92 0.24 10.16
C TYR A 80 -7.90 1.40 10.40
N ARG A 81 -8.06 1.87 11.66
CA ARG A 81 -8.89 3.06 11.94
C ARG A 81 -8.29 4.32 11.34
N LEU A 82 -6.97 4.51 11.45
CA LEU A 82 -6.28 5.63 10.83
C LEU A 82 -6.40 5.58 9.31
N LYS A 83 -6.22 4.40 8.69
CA LYS A 83 -6.40 4.20 7.24
C LYS A 83 -7.83 4.48 6.79
N ALA A 84 -8.84 4.01 7.52
CA ALA A 84 -10.23 4.30 7.20
C ALA A 84 -10.50 5.81 7.21
N MET A 85 -10.01 6.55 8.22
CA MET A 85 -10.13 8.01 8.29
C MET A 85 -9.38 8.74 7.16
N ASP A 86 -8.42 8.08 6.51
CA ASP A 86 -7.68 8.58 5.34
C ASP A 86 -8.27 8.09 4.00
N GLY A 87 -9.48 7.49 4.02
CA GLY A 87 -10.22 7.05 2.84
C GLY A 87 -9.85 5.67 2.29
N VAL A 88 -9.03 4.91 3.00
CA VAL A 88 -8.56 3.59 2.59
C VAL A 88 -9.59 2.51 2.92
N THR A 89 -9.96 1.71 1.94
CA THR A 89 -10.83 0.53 2.11
C THR A 89 -10.07 -0.79 2.03
N THR A 90 -8.81 -0.76 1.56
CA THR A 90 -7.96 -1.94 1.42
C THR A 90 -6.52 -1.57 1.77
N ALA A 91 -5.94 -2.24 2.77
CA ALA A 91 -4.54 -2.03 3.18
C ALA A 91 -3.77 -3.36 3.19
N LEU A 92 -2.63 -3.39 2.50
CA LEU A 92 -1.88 -4.61 2.21
C LEU A 92 -0.43 -4.51 2.69
N GLU A 93 0.09 -5.62 3.22
CA GLU A 93 1.50 -5.78 3.57
C GLU A 93 2.22 -6.51 2.44
N LEU A 94 2.73 -5.77 1.44
CA LEU A 94 3.27 -6.40 0.23
C LEU A 94 4.80 -6.30 0.11
N GLU A 95 5.43 -5.27 0.67
CA GLU A 95 6.89 -5.05 0.55
C GLU A 95 7.68 -6.16 1.25
N ILE A 96 7.49 -6.30 2.56
CA ILE A 96 8.20 -7.31 3.36
C ILE A 96 7.41 -8.62 3.39
N GLY A 97 6.09 -8.51 3.42
CA GLY A 97 5.20 -9.66 3.53
C GLY A 97 5.14 -10.26 4.94
N ALA A 98 4.24 -11.20 5.12
CA ALA A 98 4.11 -11.91 6.39
C ALA A 98 5.03 -13.14 6.45
N PRO A 99 5.60 -13.45 7.62
CA PRO A 99 6.39 -14.68 7.83
C PRO A 99 5.54 -15.96 7.72
N ASP A 100 4.23 -15.85 7.94
CA ASP A 100 3.21 -16.90 7.80
C ASP A 100 1.92 -16.26 7.28
N VAL A 101 1.65 -16.45 5.99
CA VAL A 101 0.51 -15.86 5.28
C VAL A 101 -0.82 -16.35 5.87
N ARG A 102 -0.95 -17.65 6.15
CA ARG A 102 -2.19 -18.20 6.70
C ARG A 102 -2.51 -17.61 8.06
N LYS A 103 -1.53 -17.60 8.97
CA LYS A 103 -1.67 -16.99 10.29
C LYS A 103 -2.07 -15.51 10.19
N PHE A 104 -1.43 -14.76 9.29
CA PHE A 104 -1.76 -13.35 9.04
C PHE A 104 -3.23 -13.17 8.64
N LEU A 105 -3.71 -13.98 7.70
CA LEU A 105 -5.09 -13.91 7.20
C LEU A 105 -6.10 -14.33 8.29
N ASP A 106 -5.82 -15.42 9.02
CA ASP A 106 -6.72 -15.96 10.05
C ASP A 106 -6.88 -15.00 11.25
N GLN A 107 -5.81 -14.31 11.66
CA GLN A 107 -5.84 -13.34 12.75
C GLN A 107 -6.76 -12.14 12.48
N ARG A 108 -7.02 -11.80 11.21
CA ARG A 108 -7.82 -10.64 10.79
C ARG A 108 -9.23 -11.01 10.36
N ARG A 109 -9.50 -12.28 10.21
CA ARG A 109 -10.82 -12.79 9.80
C ARG A 109 -11.89 -12.34 10.78
N ASN A 110 -12.94 -11.70 10.27
CA ASN A 110 -14.08 -11.16 11.03
C ASN A 110 -13.72 -10.08 12.09
N THR A 111 -12.49 -9.55 12.06
CA THR A 111 -12.04 -8.51 12.99
C THR A 111 -11.52 -7.27 12.28
N ALA A 112 -11.18 -7.38 11.01
CA ALA A 112 -10.62 -6.28 10.23
C ALA A 112 -11.70 -5.26 9.83
N LEU A 113 -11.39 -3.98 10.06
CA LEU A 113 -12.25 -2.85 9.71
C LEU A 113 -12.29 -2.61 8.20
N ILE A 114 -11.17 -2.84 7.51
CA ILE A 114 -10.99 -2.66 6.07
C ILE A 114 -10.42 -3.94 5.46
N ASN A 115 -10.46 -4.07 4.14
CA ASN A 115 -9.91 -5.22 3.45
C ASN A 115 -8.39 -5.31 3.66
N TYR A 116 -7.85 -6.52 3.70
CA TYR A 116 -6.46 -6.82 4.05
C TYR A 116 -5.88 -7.94 3.20
N GLY A 117 -4.58 -8.08 3.20
CA GLY A 117 -3.84 -9.14 2.51
C GLY A 117 -2.34 -8.95 2.67
N THR A 118 -1.56 -9.94 2.26
CA THR A 118 -0.11 -9.90 2.38
C THR A 118 0.59 -10.67 1.27
N SER A 119 1.87 -10.39 1.04
CA SER A 119 2.77 -11.18 0.21
C SER A 119 3.48 -12.29 1.00
N ALA A 120 4.06 -13.25 0.29
CA ALA A 120 5.02 -14.21 0.83
C ALA A 120 6.36 -13.51 1.08
N SER A 121 6.91 -13.61 2.29
CA SER A 121 8.09 -12.86 2.72
C SER A 121 9.40 -13.56 2.39
N GLN A 122 10.21 -13.03 1.47
CA GLN A 122 11.58 -13.50 1.26
C GLN A 122 12.49 -13.23 2.49
N PRO A 123 12.49 -12.03 3.13
CA PRO A 123 13.36 -11.79 4.26
C PRO A 123 13.12 -12.75 5.43
N TRP A 124 11.85 -13.02 5.77
CA TRP A 124 11.51 -13.93 6.87
C TRP A 124 11.70 -15.40 6.49
N ALA A 125 11.43 -15.81 5.24
CA ALA A 125 11.75 -17.16 4.76
C ALA A 125 13.26 -17.41 4.85
N ARG A 126 14.07 -16.44 4.42
CA ARG A 126 15.53 -16.48 4.52
C ARG A 126 15.99 -16.59 5.98
N ALA A 127 15.48 -15.73 6.84
CA ALA A 127 15.80 -15.74 8.28
C ALA A 127 15.54 -17.11 8.89
N ALA A 128 14.36 -17.67 8.67
CA ALA A 128 13.99 -19.00 9.20
C ALA A 128 14.90 -20.12 8.68
N ILE A 129 15.23 -20.13 7.38
CA ILE A 129 16.09 -21.16 6.77
C ILE A 129 17.55 -21.06 7.21
N LEU A 130 18.04 -19.84 7.47
CA LEU A 130 19.39 -19.61 7.98
C LEU A 130 19.48 -19.64 9.51
N GLY A 131 18.41 -20.01 10.22
CA GLY A 131 18.40 -20.27 11.66
C GLY A 131 18.21 -19.05 12.54
N GLN A 132 17.73 -17.93 11.99
CA GLN A 132 17.37 -16.74 12.77
C GLN A 132 15.90 -16.79 13.16
N ARG A 133 15.61 -16.56 14.44
CA ARG A 133 14.22 -16.53 14.94
C ARG A 133 13.52 -15.23 14.55
N GLU A 134 12.22 -15.35 14.37
CA GLU A 134 11.32 -14.19 14.28
C GLU A 134 11.38 -13.41 15.61
N VAL A 135 11.41 -12.08 15.51
CA VAL A 135 11.36 -11.17 16.66
C VAL A 135 9.99 -10.51 16.65
N GLU A 136 9.26 -10.63 17.74
CA GLU A 136 7.93 -10.05 17.87
C GLU A 136 7.98 -8.53 17.68
N GLY A 137 7.07 -7.99 16.86
CA GLY A 137 7.01 -6.57 16.53
C GLY A 137 8.07 -6.08 15.53
N ALA A 138 9.00 -6.94 15.09
CA ALA A 138 9.93 -6.59 14.04
C ALA A 138 9.27 -6.69 12.67
N ILE A 139 9.43 -5.64 11.84
CA ILE A 139 8.93 -5.63 10.47
C ILE A 139 9.89 -6.37 9.56
N VAL A 140 11.19 -6.20 9.77
CA VAL A 140 12.27 -6.86 9.04
C VAL A 140 13.15 -7.67 10.00
N PRO A 141 13.82 -8.73 9.54
CA PRO A 141 14.79 -9.42 10.37
C PRO A 141 15.89 -8.45 10.85
N PRO A 142 16.25 -8.47 12.15
CA PRO A 142 17.39 -7.71 12.66
C PRO A 142 18.69 -8.10 11.93
N SER A 143 19.67 -7.20 11.90
CA SER A 143 20.99 -7.48 11.36
C SER A 143 21.62 -8.69 12.10
N GLY A 144 22.12 -9.66 11.36
CA GLY A 144 22.65 -10.88 11.92
C GLY A 144 23.13 -11.88 10.87
N PRO A 145 23.47 -13.13 11.27
CA PRO A 145 23.98 -14.15 10.35
C PRO A 145 23.05 -14.44 9.16
N ALA A 146 21.76 -14.46 9.39
CA ALA A 146 20.79 -14.72 8.33
C ALA A 146 20.64 -13.59 7.32
N THR A 147 20.90 -12.35 7.71
CA THR A 147 20.84 -11.18 6.83
C THR A 147 22.19 -10.90 6.15
N ASN A 148 23.31 -11.15 6.86
CA ASN A 148 24.67 -10.80 6.45
C ASN A 148 25.51 -12.00 5.95
N GLY A 149 25.01 -13.23 6.10
CA GLY A 149 25.68 -14.45 5.62
C GLY A 149 25.14 -14.92 4.26
N PRO A 150 25.98 -15.48 3.38
CA PRO A 150 25.53 -16.04 2.11
C PRO A 150 24.66 -17.29 2.34
N ALA A 151 23.65 -17.49 1.52
CA ALA A 151 22.89 -18.74 1.50
C ALA A 151 23.54 -19.75 0.53
N SER A 152 23.61 -21.03 0.94
CA SER A 152 24.01 -22.13 0.04
C SER A 152 22.92 -22.40 -1.00
N ARG A 153 23.25 -23.15 -2.06
CA ARG A 153 22.25 -23.56 -3.06
C ARG A 153 21.08 -24.30 -2.45
N GLU A 154 21.35 -25.20 -1.53
CA GLU A 154 20.31 -25.97 -0.82
C GLU A 154 19.43 -25.06 0.03
N GLN A 155 20.03 -24.06 0.70
CA GLN A 155 19.26 -23.07 1.47
C GLN A 155 18.39 -22.21 0.54
N ILE A 156 18.90 -21.79 -0.63
CA ILE A 156 18.12 -21.06 -1.64
C ILE A 156 16.91 -21.90 -2.08
N GLN A 157 17.08 -23.18 -2.41
CA GLN A 157 15.98 -24.07 -2.76
C GLN A 157 14.93 -24.20 -1.65
N ARG A 158 15.35 -24.22 -0.38
CA ARG A 158 14.43 -24.24 0.74
C ARG A 158 13.68 -22.92 0.91
N ILE A 159 14.32 -21.79 0.64
CA ILE A 159 13.66 -20.46 0.60
C ILE A 159 12.61 -20.44 -0.51
N GLU A 160 12.95 -20.88 -1.73
CA GLU A 160 12.01 -21.01 -2.84
C GLU A 160 10.79 -21.84 -2.45
N GLN A 161 11.02 -23.03 -1.86
CA GLN A 161 9.91 -23.90 -1.46
C GLN A 161 9.02 -23.20 -0.41
N ARG A 162 9.63 -22.54 0.58
CA ARG A 162 8.86 -21.78 1.58
C ARG A 162 8.00 -20.68 0.92
N LEU A 163 8.52 -19.94 -0.05
CA LEU A 163 7.73 -18.94 -0.78
C LEU A 163 6.59 -19.56 -1.58
N ARG A 164 6.81 -20.73 -2.23
CA ARG A 164 5.72 -21.46 -2.90
C ARG A 164 4.63 -21.87 -1.91
N ASP A 165 4.99 -22.33 -0.73
CA ASP A 165 4.05 -22.73 0.33
C ASP A 165 3.24 -21.51 0.82
N GLU A 166 3.87 -20.36 1.01
CA GLU A 166 3.20 -19.12 1.44
C GLU A 166 2.30 -18.53 0.32
N LEU A 167 2.70 -18.63 -0.94
CA LEU A 167 1.83 -18.29 -2.07
C LEU A 167 0.62 -19.22 -2.15
N ASN A 168 0.80 -20.53 -1.86
CA ASN A 168 -0.31 -21.50 -1.76
C ASN A 168 -1.24 -21.19 -0.58
N ALA A 169 -0.73 -20.60 0.47
CA ALA A 169 -1.51 -20.17 1.62
C ALA A 169 -2.35 -18.91 1.37
N GLY A 170 -2.19 -18.26 0.21
CA GLY A 170 -2.96 -17.09 -0.21
C GLY A 170 -2.15 -15.81 -0.36
N GLY A 171 -0.81 -15.89 -0.39
CA GLY A 171 0.06 -14.74 -0.64
C GLY A 171 -0.21 -14.07 -1.98
N LEU A 172 -0.27 -12.74 -1.99
CA LEU A 172 -0.61 -11.93 -3.18
C LEU A 172 0.59 -11.71 -4.14
N GLY A 173 1.77 -12.10 -3.73
CA GLY A 173 3.02 -11.94 -4.46
C GLY A 173 4.19 -12.30 -3.57
N VAL A 174 5.41 -11.96 -3.99
CA VAL A 174 6.63 -12.13 -3.21
C VAL A 174 7.11 -10.77 -2.73
N GLY A 175 7.20 -10.59 -1.41
CA GLY A 175 7.78 -9.40 -0.80
C GLY A 175 9.28 -9.58 -0.59
N MET A 176 10.09 -8.58 -0.98
CA MET A 176 11.54 -8.65 -0.93
C MET A 176 12.17 -7.36 -0.40
N GLY A 177 12.74 -7.41 0.80
CA GLY A 177 13.55 -6.35 1.37
C GLY A 177 15.04 -6.63 1.17
N ILE A 178 15.58 -6.38 -0.03
CA ILE A 178 16.98 -6.75 -0.35
C ILE A 178 17.97 -5.95 0.48
N GLN A 179 17.70 -4.69 0.78
CA GLN A 179 18.54 -3.86 1.64
C GLN A 179 18.64 -4.42 3.08
N TYR A 180 17.61 -5.12 3.52
CA TYR A 180 17.56 -5.78 4.84
C TYR A 180 18.17 -7.18 4.83
N THR A 181 18.45 -7.72 3.65
CA THR A 181 19.13 -9.02 3.44
C THR A 181 20.31 -8.86 2.48
N PRO A 182 21.30 -7.97 2.78
CA PRO A 182 22.32 -7.55 1.82
C PRO A 182 23.20 -8.69 1.30
N ALA A 183 23.29 -9.80 2.04
CA ALA A 183 24.03 -10.99 1.60
C ALA A 183 23.24 -11.90 0.65
N ALA A 184 21.96 -11.60 0.35
CA ALA A 184 21.23 -12.29 -0.69
C ALA A 184 21.94 -12.07 -2.04
N SER A 185 22.43 -13.16 -2.65
CA SER A 185 23.15 -13.12 -3.91
C SER A 185 22.22 -12.77 -5.07
N ARG A 186 22.79 -12.28 -6.18
CA ARG A 186 22.01 -12.04 -7.40
C ARG A 186 21.31 -13.31 -7.92
N LEU A 187 21.94 -14.47 -7.72
CA LEU A 187 21.31 -15.75 -8.03
C LEU A 187 20.10 -16.00 -7.14
N GLU A 188 20.23 -15.79 -5.81
CA GLU A 188 19.10 -15.92 -4.89
C GLU A 188 17.93 -15.02 -5.30
N ILE A 189 18.21 -13.76 -5.63
CA ILE A 189 17.18 -12.82 -6.10
C ILE A 189 16.48 -13.35 -7.36
N ILE A 190 17.23 -13.78 -8.37
CA ILE A 190 16.67 -14.32 -9.61
C ILE A 190 15.79 -15.56 -9.34
N GLU A 191 16.21 -16.45 -8.43
CA GLU A 191 15.40 -17.63 -8.08
C GLU A 191 14.08 -17.22 -7.38
N MET A 192 14.08 -16.19 -6.52
CA MET A 192 12.84 -15.67 -5.93
C MET A 192 11.90 -15.07 -7.00
N PHE A 193 12.46 -14.36 -7.99
CA PHE A 193 11.68 -13.87 -9.12
C PHE A 193 11.11 -15.03 -9.98
N ARG A 194 11.83 -16.14 -10.13
CA ARG A 194 11.29 -17.33 -10.81
C ARG A 194 10.08 -17.92 -10.09
N VAL A 195 10.12 -18.00 -8.75
CA VAL A 195 8.96 -18.43 -7.94
C VAL A 195 7.74 -17.54 -8.20
N ALA A 196 7.93 -16.23 -8.28
CA ALA A 196 6.84 -15.31 -8.61
C ALA A 196 6.34 -15.47 -10.05
N ALA A 197 7.27 -15.68 -11.02
CA ALA A 197 6.96 -15.89 -12.43
C ALA A 197 6.15 -17.17 -12.68
N GLU A 198 6.41 -18.26 -11.94
CA GLU A 198 5.65 -19.52 -12.01
C GLU A 198 4.13 -19.29 -11.82
N ARG A 199 3.75 -18.24 -11.12
CA ARG A 199 2.37 -17.87 -10.81
C ARG A 199 1.90 -16.58 -11.47
N ALA A 200 2.78 -15.93 -12.23
CA ALA A 200 2.56 -14.61 -12.81
C ALA A 200 2.13 -13.55 -11.76
N VAL A 201 2.56 -13.69 -10.49
CA VAL A 201 2.30 -12.73 -9.41
C VAL A 201 3.45 -11.72 -9.29
N PRO A 202 3.21 -10.51 -8.77
CA PRO A 202 4.26 -9.50 -8.63
C PRO A 202 5.31 -9.86 -7.58
N VAL A 203 6.54 -9.41 -7.83
CA VAL A 203 7.56 -9.21 -6.79
C VAL A 203 7.50 -7.76 -6.36
N PHE A 204 7.26 -7.51 -5.06
CA PHE A 204 7.28 -6.19 -4.45
C PHE A 204 8.64 -5.99 -3.82
N VAL A 205 9.42 -5.01 -4.29
CA VAL A 205 10.86 -4.96 -3.97
C VAL A 205 11.28 -3.63 -3.36
N HIS A 206 11.79 -3.71 -2.13
CA HIS A 206 12.73 -2.75 -1.58
C HIS A 206 14.15 -3.15 -2.05
N GLY A 207 14.72 -2.38 -2.96
CA GLY A 207 16.01 -2.68 -3.58
C GLY A 207 17.19 -2.64 -2.60
N ARG A 208 18.43 -2.80 -3.10
CA ARG A 208 19.65 -2.79 -2.25
C ARG A 208 20.02 -1.43 -1.67
N GLY A 209 19.35 -0.35 -2.11
CA GLY A 209 19.67 1.01 -1.69
C GLY A 209 20.83 1.64 -2.46
N ASP A 210 21.28 1.03 -3.56
CA ASP A 210 22.29 1.59 -4.48
C ASP A 210 21.60 2.36 -5.63
N ARG A 211 20.44 2.92 -5.36
CA ARG A 211 19.65 3.81 -6.24
C ARG A 211 19.49 3.23 -7.65
N ILE A 212 20.15 3.81 -8.67
CA ILE A 212 20.07 3.41 -10.09
C ILE A 212 20.47 1.94 -10.31
N GLU A 213 21.56 1.51 -9.69
CA GLU A 213 22.06 0.13 -9.78
C GLU A 213 21.05 -0.86 -9.22
N SER A 214 20.42 -0.50 -8.12
CA SER A 214 19.36 -1.30 -7.48
C SER A 214 18.14 -1.48 -8.38
N VAL A 215 17.68 -0.40 -9.02
CA VAL A 215 16.58 -0.45 -10.00
C VAL A 215 16.98 -1.28 -11.21
N GLY A 216 18.23 -1.13 -11.70
CA GLY A 216 18.77 -1.94 -12.79
C GLY A 216 18.81 -3.43 -12.46
N GLU A 217 19.24 -3.81 -11.24
CA GLU A 217 19.28 -5.20 -10.76
C GLU A 217 17.91 -5.87 -10.82
N VAL A 218 16.88 -5.21 -10.27
CA VAL A 218 15.52 -5.82 -10.20
C VAL A 218 14.80 -5.80 -11.54
N ILE A 219 15.03 -4.80 -12.41
CA ILE A 219 14.52 -4.80 -13.79
C ILE A 219 15.17 -5.95 -14.58
N ALA A 220 16.49 -6.19 -14.42
CA ALA A 220 17.17 -7.31 -15.06
C ALA A 220 16.61 -8.65 -14.57
N ALA A 221 16.37 -8.81 -13.26
CA ALA A 221 15.74 -10.02 -12.72
C ALA A 221 14.33 -10.25 -13.29
N ALA A 222 13.51 -9.20 -13.39
CA ALA A 222 12.20 -9.28 -14.04
C ALA A 222 12.30 -9.65 -15.52
N ALA A 223 13.25 -9.07 -16.25
CA ALA A 223 13.44 -9.32 -17.68
C ALA A 223 13.85 -10.77 -17.98
N VAL A 224 14.73 -11.37 -17.17
CA VAL A 224 15.20 -12.75 -17.39
C VAL A 224 14.24 -13.82 -16.89
N THR A 225 13.32 -13.48 -15.99
CA THR A 225 12.36 -14.44 -15.41
C THR A 225 10.94 -14.29 -15.94
N GLY A 226 10.60 -13.13 -16.48
CA GLY A 226 9.22 -12.79 -16.87
C GLY A 226 8.31 -12.44 -15.68
N ALA A 227 8.83 -12.33 -14.45
CA ALA A 227 8.05 -11.97 -13.28
C ALA A 227 7.57 -10.51 -13.37
N PRO A 228 6.30 -10.22 -13.04
CA PRO A 228 5.85 -8.86 -12.85
C PRO A 228 6.60 -8.21 -11.68
N LEU A 229 6.97 -6.94 -11.82
CA LEU A 229 7.78 -6.22 -10.84
C LEU A 229 7.03 -4.99 -10.32
N HIS A 230 7.07 -4.79 -9.00
CA HIS A 230 6.67 -3.55 -8.35
C HIS A 230 7.82 -3.03 -7.48
N ILE A 231 8.38 -1.89 -7.86
CA ILE A 231 9.44 -1.23 -7.10
C ILE A 231 8.78 -0.30 -6.09
N VAL A 232 8.96 -0.58 -4.79
CA VAL A 232 8.28 0.18 -3.74
C VAL A 232 8.95 1.53 -3.50
N HIS A 233 8.20 2.51 -2.99
CA HIS A 233 8.63 3.85 -2.52
C HIS A 233 9.82 4.44 -3.30
N ILE A 234 9.66 4.62 -4.63
CA ILE A 234 10.74 5.10 -5.53
C ILE A 234 11.39 6.42 -5.05
N ASN A 235 10.64 7.27 -4.34
CA ASN A 235 11.15 8.50 -3.75
C ASN A 235 12.25 8.24 -2.71
N SER A 236 12.17 7.19 -1.90
CA SER A 236 13.21 6.83 -0.93
C SER A 236 14.23 5.82 -1.45
N SER A 237 13.85 4.98 -2.42
CA SER A 237 14.77 4.03 -3.06
C SER A 237 15.80 4.72 -3.94
N CYS A 238 15.42 5.82 -4.61
CA CYS A 238 16.27 6.51 -5.57
C CYS A 238 16.70 7.93 -5.12
N LEU A 239 16.04 8.53 -4.13
CA LEU A 239 16.36 9.88 -3.65
C LEU A 239 16.49 10.88 -4.81
N GLY A 240 17.59 11.66 -4.88
CA GLY A 240 17.86 12.61 -5.95
C GLY A 240 17.95 12.01 -7.36
N ASP A 241 18.16 10.70 -7.48
CA ASP A 241 18.20 9.96 -8.75
C ASP A 241 16.83 9.45 -9.21
N ALA A 242 15.76 9.76 -8.48
CA ALA A 242 14.40 9.30 -8.81
C ALA A 242 13.95 9.61 -10.26
N PRO A 243 14.28 10.77 -10.86
CA PRO A 243 13.97 11.03 -12.28
C PRO A 243 14.61 10.03 -13.25
N GLU A 244 15.86 9.59 -12.98
CA GLU A 244 16.53 8.56 -13.79
C GLU A 244 15.87 7.19 -13.58
N CYS A 245 15.60 6.82 -12.32
CA CYS A 245 14.91 5.57 -12.01
C CYS A 245 13.54 5.50 -12.71
N LEU A 246 12.76 6.57 -12.74
CA LEU A 246 11.48 6.63 -13.45
C LEU A 246 11.67 6.48 -14.98
N ARG A 247 12.73 7.07 -15.57
CA ARG A 247 13.07 6.85 -16.99
C ARG A 247 13.42 5.38 -17.27
N MET A 248 14.15 4.70 -16.36
CA MET A 248 14.46 3.29 -16.50
C MET A 248 13.18 2.43 -16.46
N ILE A 249 12.25 2.73 -15.54
CA ILE A 249 10.95 2.06 -15.44
C ILE A 249 10.14 2.31 -16.72
N ALA A 250 10.06 3.54 -17.21
CA ALA A 250 9.38 3.88 -18.46
C ALA A 250 9.99 3.12 -19.65
N GLY A 251 11.31 3.05 -19.73
CA GLY A 251 12.04 2.31 -20.75
C GLY A 251 11.78 0.80 -20.70
N ALA A 252 11.72 0.21 -19.52
CA ALA A 252 11.38 -1.20 -19.30
C ALA A 252 9.93 -1.50 -19.75
N ARG A 253 8.98 -0.66 -19.35
CA ARG A 253 7.57 -0.75 -19.77
C ARG A 253 7.41 -0.60 -21.28
N GLY A 254 8.13 0.35 -21.90
CA GLY A 254 8.12 0.54 -23.35
C GLY A 254 8.64 -0.66 -24.14
N ARG A 255 9.36 -1.57 -23.48
CA ARG A 255 9.82 -2.87 -24.04
C ARG A 255 8.93 -4.04 -23.65
N GLY A 256 7.77 -3.79 -23.04
CA GLY A 256 6.79 -4.80 -22.70
C GLY A 256 7.01 -5.48 -21.35
N LEU A 257 7.96 -5.03 -20.52
CA LEU A 257 8.10 -5.54 -19.16
C LEU A 257 6.98 -4.98 -18.26
N ASP A 258 6.42 -5.85 -17.41
CA ASP A 258 5.40 -5.47 -16.44
C ASP A 258 6.06 -4.90 -15.17
N VAL A 259 6.41 -3.61 -15.22
CA VAL A 259 7.05 -2.89 -14.11
C VAL A 259 6.17 -1.74 -13.65
N THR A 260 5.96 -1.63 -12.36
CA THR A 260 5.22 -0.55 -11.69
C THR A 260 6.00 -0.01 -10.49
N THR A 261 5.59 1.15 -9.98
CA THR A 261 6.22 1.77 -8.80
C THR A 261 5.22 2.62 -8.03
N GLU A 262 5.57 2.95 -6.80
CA GLU A 262 4.79 3.78 -5.88
C GLU A 262 5.66 4.78 -5.13
N ALA A 263 5.03 5.74 -4.46
CA ALA A 263 5.67 6.71 -3.57
C ALA A 263 4.72 7.20 -2.48
N TYR A 264 5.30 7.78 -1.43
CA TYR A 264 4.58 8.49 -0.36
C TYR A 264 4.99 9.98 -0.30
N PRO A 265 4.08 10.89 0.13
CA PRO A 265 4.29 12.34 0.06
C PRO A 265 5.02 12.91 1.30
N TYR A 266 6.11 12.28 1.73
CA TYR A 266 6.90 12.68 2.90
C TYR A 266 8.40 12.63 2.60
N THR A 267 9.16 13.51 3.26
CA THR A 267 10.61 13.63 3.08
C THR A 267 11.43 12.70 3.98
N ALA A 268 10.80 12.07 4.97
CA ALA A 268 11.45 11.09 5.82
C ALA A 268 10.91 9.68 5.56
N GLY A 269 11.79 8.70 5.58
CA GLY A 269 11.48 7.28 5.72
C GLY A 269 11.42 6.87 7.19
N MET A 270 11.04 5.62 7.46
CA MET A 270 11.12 5.01 8.78
C MET A 270 11.45 3.54 8.64
N THR A 271 12.35 3.06 9.50
CA THR A 271 12.76 1.67 9.57
C THR A 271 13.18 1.30 11.01
N GLN A 272 13.84 0.15 11.19
CA GLN A 272 14.40 -0.29 12.47
C GLN A 272 15.91 -0.02 12.52
N ILE A 273 16.38 0.64 13.57
CA ILE A 273 17.80 1.03 13.71
C ILE A 273 18.74 -0.18 13.78
N ASN A 274 18.27 -1.33 14.26
CA ASN A 274 19.03 -2.58 14.34
C ASN A 274 18.91 -3.47 13.10
N SER A 275 18.37 -2.95 12.00
CA SER A 275 18.32 -3.63 10.71
C SER A 275 19.66 -3.54 9.95
N ALA A 276 19.82 -4.39 8.94
CA ALA A 276 21.01 -4.40 8.08
C ALA A 276 21.17 -3.13 7.21
N LEU A 277 20.15 -2.26 7.13
CA LEU A 277 20.26 -0.94 6.51
C LEU A 277 21.37 -0.11 7.14
N PHE A 278 21.53 -0.23 8.45
CA PHE A 278 22.53 0.50 9.23
C PHE A 278 23.85 -0.28 9.44
N ASN A 279 24.14 -1.27 8.61
CA ASN A 279 25.46 -1.90 8.57
C ASN A 279 26.56 -0.85 8.28
N PRO A 280 27.82 -1.09 8.66
CA PRO A 280 28.93 -0.15 8.43
C PRO A 280 28.96 0.41 7.01
N GLY A 281 29.14 1.73 6.88
CA GLY A 281 29.08 2.47 5.60
C GLY A 281 27.69 3.04 5.24
N TRP A 282 26.71 2.91 6.13
CA TRP A 282 25.35 3.43 5.90
C TRP A 282 25.32 4.95 5.69
N GLU A 283 26.18 5.71 6.38
CA GLU A 283 26.24 7.17 6.29
C GLU A 283 26.53 7.62 4.86
N GLU A 284 27.58 7.05 4.24
CA GLU A 284 27.95 7.33 2.86
C GLU A 284 26.88 6.86 1.87
N LYS A 285 26.34 5.66 2.09
CA LYS A 285 25.32 5.04 1.23
C LYS A 285 24.02 5.84 1.20
N LEU A 286 23.56 6.32 2.34
CA LEU A 286 22.34 7.12 2.45
C LEU A 286 22.59 8.61 2.21
N GLY A 287 23.84 9.08 2.32
CA GLY A 287 24.22 10.48 2.18
C GLY A 287 23.73 11.36 3.34
N ILE A 288 23.65 10.81 4.54
CA ILE A 288 23.17 11.46 5.77
C ILE A 288 24.10 11.14 6.95
N ASP A 289 23.88 11.81 8.07
CA ASP A 289 24.59 11.54 9.32
C ASP A 289 23.63 11.21 10.49
N TYR A 290 24.18 11.05 11.68
CA TYR A 290 23.40 10.69 12.88
C TYR A 290 22.34 11.73 13.22
N SER A 291 22.56 13.01 12.92
CA SER A 291 21.59 14.10 13.20
C SER A 291 20.36 14.06 12.27
N ASP A 292 20.43 13.35 11.15
CA ASP A 292 19.32 13.10 10.24
C ASP A 292 18.42 11.96 10.72
N LEU A 293 18.82 11.26 11.80
CA LEU A 293 18.02 10.21 12.43
C LEU A 293 17.28 10.77 13.64
N MET A 294 16.00 10.36 13.80
CA MET A 294 15.15 10.84 14.91
C MET A 294 14.36 9.71 15.53
N ILE A 295 14.36 9.62 16.85
CA ILE A 295 13.46 8.70 17.57
C ILE A 295 12.02 9.26 17.50
N PRO A 296 11.06 8.55 16.87
CA PRO A 296 9.72 9.11 16.63
C PRO A 296 8.95 9.42 17.92
N THR A 297 9.16 8.64 18.99
CA THR A 297 8.41 8.80 20.25
C THR A 297 8.85 9.99 21.10
N THR A 298 10.10 10.44 20.95
CA THR A 298 10.68 11.52 21.76
C THR A 298 11.03 12.76 20.94
N GLY A 299 11.16 12.64 19.61
CA GLY A 299 11.69 13.70 18.74
C GLY A 299 13.20 13.89 18.89
N GLU A 300 13.90 13.00 19.61
CA GLU A 300 15.35 13.06 19.81
C GLU A 300 16.11 12.84 18.50
N ARG A 301 16.92 13.81 18.09
CA ARG A 301 17.90 13.63 17.01
C ARG A 301 19.14 12.91 17.56
N LEU A 302 19.68 11.94 16.80
CA LEU A 302 20.72 11.09 17.32
C LEU A 302 22.10 11.77 17.28
N THR A 303 22.94 11.39 18.24
CA THR A 303 24.39 11.47 18.19
C THR A 303 24.96 10.09 17.88
N ARG A 304 26.22 9.99 17.45
CA ARG A 304 26.89 8.71 17.23
C ARG A 304 26.78 7.79 18.45
N LYS A 305 27.05 8.30 19.66
CA LYS A 305 26.96 7.51 20.88
C LYS A 305 25.54 6.92 21.08
N ARG A 306 24.51 7.75 20.87
CA ARG A 306 23.12 7.31 21.03
C ARG A 306 22.71 6.30 19.98
N PHE A 307 23.19 6.48 18.76
CA PHE A 307 23.02 5.50 17.67
C PHE A 307 23.63 4.15 18.04
N ASP A 308 24.91 4.13 18.48
CA ASP A 308 25.61 2.89 18.83
C ASP A 308 24.86 2.12 19.96
N GLU A 309 24.34 2.84 20.96
CA GLU A 309 23.53 2.26 22.05
C GLU A 309 22.24 1.58 21.51
N LEU A 310 21.50 2.26 20.64
CA LEU A 310 20.23 1.75 20.10
C LEU A 310 20.44 0.63 19.06
N HIS A 311 21.47 0.78 18.21
CA HIS A 311 21.79 -0.21 17.19
C HIS A 311 22.25 -1.55 17.79
N ALA A 312 22.89 -1.52 18.96
CA ALA A 312 23.30 -2.72 19.70
C ALA A 312 22.13 -3.41 20.43
N SER A 313 20.94 -2.80 20.49
CA SER A 313 19.78 -3.37 21.16
C SER A 313 19.23 -4.57 20.40
N SER A 314 18.80 -5.61 21.12
CA SER A 314 18.05 -6.74 20.56
C SER A 314 16.59 -6.40 20.26
N GLU A 315 16.07 -5.33 20.88
CA GLU A 315 14.68 -4.91 20.71
C GLU A 315 14.49 -4.09 19.44
N PRO A 316 13.38 -4.27 18.70
CA PRO A 316 13.08 -3.44 17.54
C PRO A 316 12.95 -1.96 17.96
N GLN A 317 13.78 -1.09 17.38
CA GLN A 317 13.76 0.33 17.66
C GLN A 317 13.41 1.09 16.37
N PRO A 318 12.21 1.67 16.24
CA PRO A 318 11.86 2.46 15.08
C PRO A 318 12.68 3.76 15.05
N ILE A 319 13.10 4.15 13.85
CA ILE A 319 13.88 5.37 13.61
C ILE A 319 13.39 6.06 12.33
N LEU A 320 13.14 7.36 12.42
CA LEU A 320 12.89 8.23 11.26
C LEU A 320 14.22 8.58 10.59
N VAL A 321 14.24 8.55 9.27
CA VAL A 321 15.39 8.81 8.42
C VAL A 321 15.08 9.96 7.48
N PHE A 322 15.64 11.14 7.73
CA PHE A 322 15.39 12.35 6.94
C PHE A 322 16.43 12.44 5.81
N ASN A 323 16.19 11.73 4.73
CA ASN A 323 17.14 11.57 3.62
C ASN A 323 16.59 12.08 2.27
N ASN A 324 15.42 12.71 2.23
CA ASN A 324 14.84 13.13 0.96
C ASN A 324 14.47 14.62 0.97
N THR A 325 14.42 15.23 -0.21
CA THR A 325 14.02 16.62 -0.39
C THR A 325 12.57 16.73 -0.83
N GLN A 326 11.90 17.82 -0.46
CA GLN A 326 10.51 18.06 -0.90
C GLN A 326 10.40 18.13 -2.43
N ALA A 327 11.41 18.67 -3.11
CA ALA A 327 11.43 18.77 -4.59
C ALA A 327 11.39 17.39 -5.27
N VAL A 328 12.16 16.43 -4.76
CA VAL A 328 12.14 15.04 -5.26
C VAL A 328 10.78 14.39 -5.01
N VAL A 329 10.25 14.55 -3.79
CA VAL A 329 8.92 14.00 -3.45
C VAL A 329 7.84 14.59 -4.36
N ASP A 330 7.84 15.91 -4.57
CA ASP A 330 6.87 16.60 -5.42
C ASP A 330 6.91 16.07 -6.87
N GLN A 331 8.11 15.93 -7.42
CA GLN A 331 8.30 15.41 -8.77
C GLN A 331 7.79 13.97 -8.91
N VAL A 332 8.11 13.11 -7.95
CA VAL A 332 7.72 11.70 -8.00
C VAL A 332 6.21 11.52 -7.81
N ILE A 333 5.58 12.26 -6.90
CA ILE A 333 4.13 12.19 -6.70
C ILE A 333 3.37 12.65 -7.95
N ALA A 334 3.89 13.66 -8.66
CA ALA A 334 3.28 14.16 -9.89
C ALA A 334 3.49 13.23 -11.11
N ASP A 335 4.49 12.37 -11.10
CA ASP A 335 4.81 11.48 -12.23
C ASP A 335 3.67 10.50 -12.52
N PRO A 336 3.21 10.34 -13.78
CA PRO A 336 2.08 9.48 -14.13
C PRO A 336 2.34 7.97 -13.91
N LEU A 337 3.59 7.54 -13.81
CA LEU A 337 3.94 6.13 -13.54
C LEU A 337 3.78 5.74 -12.07
N THR A 338 3.79 6.73 -11.18
CA THR A 338 3.85 6.51 -9.74
C THR A 338 2.46 6.32 -9.14
N MET A 339 2.23 5.22 -8.46
CA MET A 339 1.09 5.00 -7.56
C MET A 339 1.33 5.70 -6.23
N ILE A 340 0.28 5.87 -5.43
CA ILE A 340 0.37 6.35 -4.06
C ILE A 340 0.21 5.17 -3.12
N ALA A 341 1.19 4.97 -2.24
CA ALA A 341 1.11 4.04 -1.12
C ALA A 341 1.71 4.69 0.11
N SER A 342 1.41 4.20 1.30
CA SER A 342 1.80 4.92 2.50
C SER A 342 3.15 4.54 3.06
N ASP A 343 3.58 3.30 2.87
CA ASP A 343 4.70 2.71 3.63
C ASP A 343 4.46 2.92 5.15
N GLY A 344 3.19 2.66 5.56
CA GLY A 344 2.64 3.10 6.84
C GLY A 344 3.17 2.32 8.03
N LEU A 345 3.74 3.04 8.99
CA LEU A 345 4.29 2.55 10.26
C LEU A 345 3.73 3.36 11.42
N ALA A 346 3.45 2.73 12.57
CA ALA A 346 2.67 3.31 13.66
C ALA A 346 3.16 4.67 14.16
N ALA A 347 4.44 4.94 14.16
CA ALA A 347 5.01 6.20 14.66
C ALA A 347 5.43 7.19 13.56
N HIS A 348 4.94 7.00 12.32
CA HIS A 348 5.18 7.92 11.22
C HIS A 348 3.88 8.57 10.76
N PRO A 349 3.83 9.89 10.47
CA PRO A 349 2.61 10.58 10.02
C PRO A 349 2.02 10.01 8.73
N ARG A 350 2.81 9.36 7.86
CA ARG A 350 2.33 8.70 6.65
C ARG A 350 1.36 7.54 6.91
N ASN A 351 1.36 6.98 8.13
CA ASN A 351 0.39 5.97 8.54
C ASN A 351 -1.04 6.51 8.60
N ALA A 352 -1.20 7.77 8.98
CA ALA A 352 -2.50 8.40 9.25
C ALA A 352 -2.95 9.38 8.16
N GLY A 353 -2.06 9.85 7.26
CA GLY A 353 -2.37 11.02 6.44
C GLY A 353 -1.83 11.02 5.01
N THR A 354 -1.37 9.91 4.47
CA THR A 354 -0.78 9.85 3.11
C THR A 354 -1.78 10.31 2.04
N PHE A 355 -2.99 9.79 2.06
CA PHE A 355 -3.99 10.03 1.02
C PHE A 355 -4.59 11.44 1.13
N GLY A 356 -4.95 11.87 2.34
CA GLY A 356 -5.41 13.23 2.61
C GLY A 356 -4.36 14.28 2.25
N ARG A 357 -3.07 14.01 2.52
CA ARG A 357 -1.96 14.90 2.16
C ARG A 357 -1.83 15.07 0.66
N VAL A 358 -1.97 14.00 -0.11
CA VAL A 358 -1.93 14.09 -1.58
C VAL A 358 -3.07 14.98 -2.09
N PHE A 359 -4.30 14.82 -1.59
CA PHE A 359 -5.40 15.70 -1.99
C PHE A 359 -5.17 17.14 -1.58
N ALA A 360 -4.77 17.41 -0.34
CA ALA A 360 -4.53 18.75 0.13
C ALA A 360 -3.42 19.44 -0.67
N GLN A 361 -2.24 18.83 -0.71
CA GLN A 361 -1.07 19.49 -1.25
C GLN A 361 -0.97 19.42 -2.79
N TYR A 362 -1.29 18.28 -3.41
CA TYR A 362 -1.00 18.06 -4.83
C TYR A 362 -2.19 18.34 -5.74
N VAL A 363 -3.42 18.13 -5.25
CA VAL A 363 -4.63 18.45 -6.02
C VAL A 363 -5.06 19.89 -5.75
N ARG A 364 -5.28 20.27 -4.47
CA ARG A 364 -5.93 21.53 -4.11
C ARG A 364 -4.97 22.73 -4.03
N GLU A 365 -3.78 22.57 -3.41
CA GLU A 365 -2.88 23.69 -3.15
C GLU A 365 -1.92 23.93 -4.33
N ARG A 366 -1.28 22.89 -4.85
CA ARG A 366 -0.24 22.98 -5.89
C ARG A 366 -0.77 22.75 -7.31
N HIS A 367 -1.95 22.16 -7.46
CA HIS A 367 -2.55 21.80 -8.75
C HIS A 367 -1.61 21.00 -9.66
N SER A 368 -0.75 20.17 -9.08
CA SER A 368 0.24 19.37 -9.80
C SER A 368 -0.32 18.08 -10.39
N ILE A 369 -1.44 17.59 -9.85
CA ILE A 369 -2.24 16.49 -10.40
C ILE A 369 -3.73 16.85 -10.33
N THR A 370 -4.52 16.27 -11.22
CA THR A 370 -5.98 16.46 -11.20
C THR A 370 -6.64 15.56 -10.14
N LEU A 371 -7.89 15.87 -9.77
CA LEU A 371 -8.68 15.04 -8.87
C LEU A 371 -8.75 13.58 -9.37
N ILE A 372 -9.08 13.39 -10.64
CA ILE A 372 -9.24 12.05 -11.22
C ILE A 372 -7.89 11.30 -11.29
N ASP A 373 -6.77 12.00 -11.51
CA ASP A 373 -5.44 11.38 -11.49
C ASP A 373 -5.05 10.97 -10.08
N ALA A 374 -5.37 11.77 -9.07
CA ALA A 374 -5.16 11.38 -7.68
C ALA A 374 -5.96 10.12 -7.33
N VAL A 375 -7.25 10.08 -7.65
CA VAL A 375 -8.09 8.88 -7.46
C VAL A 375 -7.52 7.69 -8.23
N ARG A 376 -7.06 7.88 -9.48
CA ARG A 376 -6.44 6.81 -10.28
C ARG A 376 -5.20 6.23 -9.63
N LYS A 377 -4.29 7.08 -9.13
CA LYS A 377 -3.05 6.69 -8.45
C LYS A 377 -3.29 5.96 -7.12
N MET A 378 -4.40 6.27 -6.45
CA MET A 378 -4.74 5.76 -5.11
C MET A 378 -5.67 4.55 -5.13
N SER A 379 -6.36 4.27 -6.23
CA SER A 379 -7.37 3.21 -6.29
C SER A 379 -7.21 2.29 -7.51
N TYR A 380 -7.33 2.83 -8.73
CA TYR A 380 -7.37 2.02 -9.95
C TYR A 380 -6.02 1.39 -10.30
N MET A 381 -4.93 2.16 -10.28
CA MET A 381 -3.60 1.64 -10.58
C MET A 381 -3.17 0.55 -9.58
N PRO A 382 -3.36 0.71 -8.25
CA PRO A 382 -3.16 -0.37 -7.29
C PRO A 382 -4.04 -1.60 -7.56
N ALA A 383 -5.31 -1.44 -7.90
CA ALA A 383 -6.19 -2.56 -8.25
C ALA A 383 -5.67 -3.32 -9.47
N LEU A 384 -5.29 -2.61 -10.56
CA LEU A 384 -4.68 -3.22 -11.75
C LEU A 384 -3.43 -4.02 -11.42
N ARG A 385 -2.57 -3.51 -10.50
CA ARG A 385 -1.36 -4.24 -10.08
C ARG A 385 -1.72 -5.59 -9.45
N LEU A 386 -2.82 -5.64 -8.70
CA LEU A 386 -3.28 -6.83 -7.97
C LEU A 386 -4.10 -7.82 -8.83
N GLU A 387 -4.61 -7.43 -9.99
CA GLU A 387 -5.47 -8.29 -10.82
C GLU A 387 -4.80 -9.60 -11.26
N ARG A 388 -3.47 -9.60 -11.37
CA ARG A 388 -2.70 -10.82 -11.63
C ARG A 388 -2.64 -11.73 -10.40
N SER A 389 -2.59 -11.15 -9.21
CA SER A 389 -2.50 -11.89 -7.94
C SER A 389 -3.83 -12.50 -7.56
N THR A 390 -4.93 -11.76 -7.77
CA THR A 390 -6.25 -12.16 -7.30
C THR A 390 -7.37 -11.63 -8.19
N PRO A 391 -8.37 -12.49 -8.57
CA PRO A 391 -9.55 -12.04 -9.29
C PRO A 391 -10.39 -11.02 -8.52
N GLN A 392 -10.31 -10.99 -7.18
CA GLN A 392 -11.03 -10.03 -6.33
C GLN A 392 -10.68 -8.58 -6.68
N ALA A 393 -9.45 -8.31 -7.10
CA ALA A 393 -9.00 -6.96 -7.45
C ALA A 393 -9.73 -6.37 -8.68
N ARG A 394 -10.28 -7.20 -9.57
CA ARG A 394 -11.04 -6.74 -10.74
C ARG A 394 -12.32 -5.98 -10.39
N LYS A 395 -12.81 -6.13 -9.16
CA LYS A 395 -14.00 -5.43 -8.66
C LYS A 395 -13.65 -4.23 -7.77
N LYS A 396 -12.37 -3.95 -7.55
CA LYS A 396 -11.87 -2.87 -6.67
C LYS A 396 -11.28 -1.72 -7.46
N GLY A 397 -11.15 -0.57 -6.83
CA GLY A 397 -10.56 0.62 -7.43
C GLY A 397 -11.37 1.26 -8.58
N ARG A 398 -12.65 0.87 -8.71
CA ARG A 398 -13.59 1.30 -9.74
C ARG A 398 -14.92 1.72 -9.11
N LEU A 399 -15.58 2.67 -9.73
CA LEU A 399 -16.94 3.05 -9.38
C LEU A 399 -17.86 2.74 -10.57
N GLN A 400 -18.19 1.46 -10.73
CA GLN A 400 -18.95 0.92 -11.86
C GLN A 400 -19.99 -0.10 -11.37
N VAL A 401 -21.04 -0.32 -12.16
CA VAL A 401 -22.00 -1.40 -11.87
C VAL A 401 -21.30 -2.76 -11.89
N GLY A 402 -21.48 -3.53 -10.84
CA GLY A 402 -20.83 -4.82 -10.61
C GLY A 402 -19.53 -4.76 -9.81
N ALA A 403 -19.00 -3.57 -9.57
CA ALA A 403 -17.86 -3.39 -8.66
C ALA A 403 -18.28 -3.56 -7.19
N ASP A 404 -17.31 -3.87 -6.34
CA ASP A 404 -17.51 -3.91 -4.90
C ASP A 404 -17.90 -2.52 -4.38
N ALA A 405 -18.81 -2.47 -3.41
CA ALA A 405 -19.18 -1.22 -2.74
C ALA A 405 -18.13 -0.86 -1.67
N ASP A 406 -16.88 -0.72 -2.11
CA ASP A 406 -15.75 -0.15 -1.37
C ASP A 406 -15.58 1.30 -1.84
N LEU A 407 -16.19 2.23 -1.12
CA LEU A 407 -16.34 3.63 -1.56
C LEU A 407 -15.89 4.61 -0.49
N VAL A 408 -15.23 5.68 -0.92
CA VAL A 408 -14.95 6.86 -0.10
C VAL A 408 -15.77 8.05 -0.58
N ILE A 409 -16.40 8.74 0.37
CA ILE A 409 -17.14 9.98 0.13
C ILE A 409 -16.51 11.07 1.00
N PHE A 410 -15.92 12.07 0.36
CA PHE A 410 -15.17 13.11 1.04
C PHE A 410 -15.50 14.51 0.55
N ASP A 411 -15.27 15.46 1.40
CA ASP A 411 -15.39 16.88 1.09
C ASP A 411 -14.10 17.36 0.41
N PRO A 412 -14.15 17.77 -0.88
CA PRO A 412 -12.95 18.15 -1.63
C PRO A 412 -12.25 19.39 -1.07
N ASP A 413 -12.93 20.24 -0.32
CA ASP A 413 -12.38 21.47 0.22
C ASP A 413 -11.66 21.26 1.55
N THR A 414 -12.06 20.23 2.30
CA THR A 414 -11.55 20.00 3.67
C THR A 414 -10.73 18.72 3.81
N PHE A 415 -10.78 17.78 2.84
CA PHE A 415 -10.03 16.53 2.96
C PHE A 415 -8.52 16.79 2.98
N ARG A 416 -7.89 16.44 4.11
CA ARG A 416 -6.45 16.66 4.36
C ARG A 416 -5.94 15.81 5.52
N ASP A 417 -4.61 15.61 5.55
CA ASP A 417 -3.90 15.10 6.71
C ASP A 417 -3.87 16.13 7.87
N GLN A 418 -3.71 15.60 9.08
CA GLN A 418 -3.45 16.39 10.31
C GLN A 418 -2.24 15.86 11.08
N SER A 419 -1.72 14.71 10.68
CA SER A 419 -0.57 14.08 11.32
C SER A 419 0.73 14.83 11.00
N THR A 420 1.59 14.94 12.01
CA THR A 420 2.94 15.51 11.92
C THR A 420 3.95 14.53 12.52
N PHE A 421 5.25 14.80 12.37
CA PHE A 421 6.28 13.96 13.00
C PHE A 421 6.20 14.00 14.53
N GLU A 422 5.70 15.09 15.11
CA GLU A 422 5.47 15.24 16.57
C GLU A 422 4.16 14.59 17.03
N LYS A 423 3.18 14.48 16.12
CA LYS A 423 1.85 13.91 16.37
C LYS A 423 1.45 12.96 15.23
N PRO A 424 2.11 11.81 15.11
CA PRO A 424 2.00 10.96 13.92
C PRO A 424 0.67 10.22 13.77
N SER A 425 -0.11 10.09 14.83
CA SER A 425 -1.36 9.31 14.85
C SER A 425 -2.63 10.16 14.86
N VAL A 426 -2.55 11.41 14.40
CA VAL A 426 -3.74 12.26 14.26
C VAL A 426 -4.45 11.88 12.95
N PRO A 427 -5.74 11.47 13.00
CA PRO A 427 -6.47 11.07 11.80
C PRO A 427 -6.62 12.21 10.79
N SER A 428 -6.72 11.89 9.51
CA SER A 428 -7.16 12.81 8.46
C SER A 428 -8.59 13.28 8.71
N ILE A 429 -8.93 14.47 8.21
CA ILE A 429 -10.28 15.03 8.22
C ILE A 429 -10.83 15.15 6.81
N GLY A 430 -12.16 15.32 6.69
CA GLY A 430 -12.83 15.54 5.41
C GLY A 430 -13.44 14.29 4.79
N VAL A 431 -13.07 13.07 5.20
CA VAL A 431 -13.82 11.85 4.87
C VAL A 431 -15.15 11.89 5.61
N ARG A 432 -16.25 11.95 4.85
CA ARG A 432 -17.61 12.04 5.41
C ARG A 432 -18.24 10.65 5.57
N PHE A 433 -18.06 9.78 4.58
CA PHE A 433 -18.55 8.41 4.64
C PHE A 433 -17.52 7.47 4.01
N LEU A 434 -17.39 6.29 4.58
CA LEU A 434 -16.58 5.19 4.03
C LEU A 434 -17.40 3.92 4.07
N LEU A 435 -17.52 3.26 2.93
CA LEU A 435 -18.15 1.95 2.81
C LEU A 435 -17.07 0.91 2.49
N VAL A 436 -17.11 -0.20 3.20
CA VAL A 436 -16.29 -1.39 2.92
C VAL A 436 -17.25 -2.56 2.77
N GLN A 437 -17.20 -3.22 1.61
CA GLN A 437 -18.15 -4.29 1.28
C GLN A 437 -19.63 -3.88 1.49
N GLY A 438 -19.95 -2.62 1.13
CA GLY A 438 -21.30 -2.06 1.29
C GLY A 438 -21.70 -1.68 2.72
N THR A 439 -20.84 -1.95 3.71
CA THR A 439 -21.07 -1.60 5.12
C THR A 439 -20.42 -0.25 5.45
N LEU A 440 -21.20 0.65 6.09
CA LEU A 440 -20.65 1.91 6.59
C LEU A 440 -19.63 1.68 7.70
N VAL A 441 -18.41 2.15 7.47
CA VAL A 441 -17.28 2.17 8.41
C VAL A 441 -17.09 3.56 8.98
N ILE A 442 -17.37 4.60 8.18
CA ILE A 442 -17.47 5.99 8.62
C ILE A 442 -18.86 6.50 8.24
N ASP A 443 -19.56 7.11 9.18
CA ASP A 443 -20.86 7.75 9.00
C ASP A 443 -20.80 9.19 9.55
N GLY A 444 -21.00 10.17 8.68
CA GLY A 444 -20.94 11.60 9.03
C GLY A 444 -19.58 12.05 9.57
N GLY A 445 -18.47 11.44 9.13
CA GLY A 445 -17.10 11.76 9.58
C GLY A 445 -16.68 11.05 10.87
N THR A 446 -17.50 10.12 11.37
CA THR A 446 -17.24 9.38 12.62
C THR A 446 -17.14 7.89 12.35
N LEU A 447 -16.16 7.20 12.95
CA LEU A 447 -16.03 5.74 12.88
C LEU A 447 -17.23 5.05 13.52
N VAL A 448 -17.83 4.11 12.78
CA VAL A 448 -18.92 3.27 13.26
C VAL A 448 -18.34 2.17 14.15
N SER A 449 -18.84 2.06 15.39
CA SER A 449 -18.38 1.03 16.33
C SER A 449 -19.00 -0.33 16.05
N GLY A 450 -18.27 -1.41 16.37
CA GLY A 450 -18.78 -2.79 16.30
C GLY A 450 -18.91 -3.37 14.90
N VAL A 451 -18.37 -2.71 13.86
CA VAL A 451 -18.33 -3.24 12.49
C VAL A 451 -16.93 -3.73 12.12
N ALA A 452 -16.87 -4.80 11.35
CA ALA A 452 -15.63 -5.40 10.84
C ALA A 452 -15.87 -6.06 9.47
N PRO A 453 -16.23 -5.27 8.45
CA PRO A 453 -16.61 -5.79 7.13
C PRO A 453 -15.43 -6.21 6.26
N GLY A 454 -14.21 -5.94 6.70
CA GLY A 454 -12.99 -6.18 5.93
C GLY A 454 -12.83 -7.64 5.53
N GLN A 455 -12.55 -7.86 4.25
CA GLN A 455 -12.33 -9.18 3.67
C GLN A 455 -10.86 -9.38 3.29
N ALA A 456 -10.39 -10.63 3.40
CA ALA A 456 -9.08 -11.00 2.91
C ALA A 456 -9.04 -10.94 1.38
N LEU A 457 -8.04 -10.26 0.81
CA LEU A 457 -7.60 -10.50 -0.55
C LEU A 457 -6.62 -11.67 -0.50
N VAL A 458 -6.89 -12.69 -1.29
CA VAL A 458 -6.08 -13.92 -1.31
C VAL A 458 -5.60 -14.21 -2.73
N GLY A 459 -4.36 -14.65 -2.85
CA GLY A 459 -3.80 -15.10 -4.12
C GLY A 459 -4.63 -16.23 -4.73
N ALA A 460 -4.75 -16.24 -6.05
CA ALA A 460 -5.47 -17.30 -6.74
C ALA A 460 -4.80 -18.67 -6.47
N PRO A 461 -5.58 -19.71 -6.18
CA PRO A 461 -5.05 -21.07 -6.07
C PRO A 461 -4.45 -21.52 -7.40
N ILE A 462 -3.53 -22.49 -7.36
CA ILE A 462 -3.03 -23.15 -8.58
C ILE A 462 -4.24 -23.88 -9.21
N GLN A 463 -4.50 -23.59 -10.48
CA GLN A 463 -5.45 -24.37 -11.28
C GLN A 463 -4.83 -25.70 -11.69
#